data_cbfd0f3f2d29a934bc9f1d5da8688031
#
_entry.id   cbfd0f3f2d29a934bc9f1d5da8688031
#
_cell.length_a   1.000
_cell.length_b   1.000
_cell.length_c   1.000
_cell.angle_alpha   90.00
_cell.angle_beta   90.00
_cell.angle_gamma   90.00
#
_symmetry.space_group_name_H-M   'P 1'
#
loop_
_entity.id
_entity.type
_entity.pdbx_description
1 polymer ?
#
loop_
_entity_poly.entity_id
_entity_poly.type
_entity_poly.pdbx_seq_one_letter_code
_entity_poly.pdbx_strand_id
1 'polypeptide(L)'
;MADAVKRTILVTGGSRGIGRGICMAFAHADNHIYFNYSSDSEAAVQTEKLVAAAGGCATGQRVNVASEKEVSEFVRRAIDETGRIDVLVNNAGITRDGLIVRMKEADWDDVLDINLKGAFHCIKAASKIMIKQRCGRIINVSSVVGASGNPGQANYVASKAGIIGLTKAVAKELASRDITVNAVAPGFIETDMTASLPNKAREAMVAQIPLGRAGTAQEIASAVVFLASDQAAYITGQVIHVSGGMYM
;
A
#
# COMPACT_ATOMS: atom_id res chain seq x y z
N MET A 1 -10.43 -33.91 2.85
CA MET A 1 -9.30 -33.11 3.38
C MET A 1 -9.89 -31.72 3.65
N ALA A 2 -9.84 -31.24 4.89
CA ALA A 2 -10.29 -29.88 5.17
C ALA A 2 -9.46 -28.93 4.32
N ASP A 3 -10.11 -28.09 3.50
CA ASP A 3 -9.42 -27.04 2.76
C ASP A 3 -8.58 -26.23 3.75
N ALA A 4 -7.29 -26.20 3.54
CA ALA A 4 -6.38 -25.38 4.36
C ALA A 4 -6.91 -23.94 4.31
N VAL A 5 -7.10 -23.33 5.47
CA VAL A 5 -7.62 -21.95 5.58
C VAL A 5 -6.64 -21.02 4.88
N LYS A 6 -7.00 -20.58 3.68
CA LYS A 6 -6.17 -19.68 2.89
C LYS A 6 -6.00 -18.33 3.60
N ARG A 7 -4.79 -17.83 3.65
CA ARG A 7 -4.48 -16.51 4.17
C ARG A 7 -5.07 -15.44 3.23
N THR A 8 -5.85 -14.52 3.77
CA THR A 8 -6.51 -13.47 2.99
C THR A 8 -5.76 -12.16 3.08
N ILE A 9 -5.39 -11.64 1.91
CA ILE A 9 -4.54 -10.45 1.77
C ILE A 9 -5.31 -9.40 0.97
N LEU A 10 -5.55 -8.24 1.57
CA LEU A 10 -6.14 -7.08 0.89
C LEU A 10 -5.04 -6.13 0.46
N VAL A 11 -5.01 -5.74 -0.83
CA VAL A 11 -4.04 -4.79 -1.38
C VAL A 11 -4.79 -3.67 -2.09
N THR A 12 -4.64 -2.42 -1.64
CA THR A 12 -5.22 -1.31 -2.39
C THR A 12 -4.29 -0.83 -3.50
N GLY A 13 -4.87 -0.53 -4.68
CA GLY A 13 -4.10 -0.12 -5.86
C GLY A 13 -3.22 -1.24 -6.43
N GLY A 14 -3.72 -2.49 -6.49
CA GLY A 14 -2.94 -3.68 -6.86
C GLY A 14 -2.75 -3.91 -8.35
N SER A 15 -3.32 -3.09 -9.24
CA SER A 15 -3.32 -3.36 -10.68
C SER A 15 -2.00 -3.05 -11.40
N ARG A 16 -1.11 -2.23 -10.84
CA ARG A 16 0.17 -1.83 -11.45
C ARG A 16 1.21 -1.40 -10.42
N GLY A 17 2.44 -1.14 -10.89
CA GLY A 17 3.53 -0.57 -10.10
C GLY A 17 3.83 -1.34 -8.82
N ILE A 18 4.01 -0.64 -7.71
CA ILE A 18 4.31 -1.22 -6.39
C ILE A 18 3.20 -2.18 -5.96
N GLY A 19 1.93 -1.82 -6.16
CA GLY A 19 0.81 -2.66 -5.77
C GLY A 19 0.79 -4.01 -6.48
N ARG A 20 1.07 -4.05 -7.79
CA ARG A 20 1.24 -5.31 -8.54
C ARG A 20 2.43 -6.11 -8.00
N GLY A 21 3.56 -5.44 -7.74
CA GLY A 21 4.73 -6.08 -7.14
C GLY A 21 4.39 -6.75 -5.79
N ILE A 22 3.57 -6.09 -4.97
CA ILE A 22 3.08 -6.63 -3.70
C ILE A 22 2.17 -7.84 -3.94
N CYS A 23 1.20 -7.76 -4.85
CA CYS A 23 0.34 -8.91 -5.19
C CYS A 23 1.19 -10.11 -5.66
N MET A 24 2.19 -9.88 -6.50
CA MET A 24 3.11 -10.92 -6.96
C MET A 24 3.95 -11.54 -5.84
N ALA A 25 4.42 -10.73 -4.90
CA ALA A 25 5.21 -11.22 -3.76
C ALA A 25 4.40 -12.07 -2.78
N PHE A 26 3.08 -11.90 -2.74
CA PHE A 26 2.15 -12.76 -2.00
C PHE A 26 1.60 -13.93 -2.82
N ALA A 27 1.99 -14.10 -4.08
CA ALA A 27 1.48 -15.18 -4.93
C ALA A 27 1.97 -16.54 -4.43
N HIS A 28 1.13 -17.22 -3.67
CA HIS A 28 1.35 -18.56 -3.12
C HIS A 28 0.01 -19.29 -3.03
N ALA A 29 0.04 -20.64 -3.12
CA ALA A 29 -1.17 -21.46 -3.13
C ALA A 29 -2.06 -21.27 -1.87
N ASP A 30 -1.44 -20.96 -0.72
CA ASP A 30 -2.11 -20.74 0.55
C ASP A 30 -2.63 -19.31 0.73
N ASN A 31 -2.47 -18.45 -0.26
CA ASN A 31 -2.91 -17.05 -0.22
C ASN A 31 -4.04 -16.79 -1.21
N HIS A 32 -5.05 -16.03 -0.76
CA HIS A 32 -6.02 -15.39 -1.63
C HIS A 32 -5.85 -13.88 -1.54
N ILE A 33 -5.51 -13.25 -2.65
CA ILE A 33 -5.22 -11.82 -2.74
C ILE A 33 -6.45 -11.11 -3.31
N TYR A 34 -7.05 -10.22 -2.54
CA TYR A 34 -8.07 -9.29 -3.02
C TYR A 34 -7.41 -7.95 -3.24
N PHE A 35 -7.50 -7.41 -4.44
CA PHE A 35 -6.97 -6.08 -4.70
C PHE A 35 -7.98 -5.18 -5.39
N ASN A 36 -7.89 -3.87 -5.10
CA ASN A 36 -8.69 -2.92 -5.84
C ASN A 36 -7.89 -2.16 -6.90
N TYR A 37 -8.63 -1.64 -7.86
CA TYR A 37 -8.18 -0.68 -8.86
C TYR A 37 -9.26 0.40 -9.07
N SER A 38 -8.89 1.56 -9.65
CA SER A 38 -9.84 2.66 -9.87
C SER A 38 -10.47 2.65 -11.27
N SER A 39 -9.68 2.45 -12.33
CA SER A 39 -10.17 2.63 -13.70
C SER A 39 -9.65 1.58 -14.70
N ASP A 40 -8.40 1.12 -14.56
CA ASP A 40 -7.75 0.24 -15.54
C ASP A 40 -8.04 -1.22 -15.25
N SER A 41 -9.10 -1.75 -15.88
CA SER A 41 -9.51 -3.15 -15.76
C SER A 41 -8.56 -4.11 -16.48
N GLU A 42 -7.90 -3.69 -17.58
CA GLU A 42 -6.96 -4.55 -18.29
C GLU A 42 -5.70 -4.80 -17.46
N ALA A 43 -5.18 -3.76 -16.82
CA ALA A 43 -4.08 -3.89 -15.88
C ALA A 43 -4.44 -4.77 -14.67
N ALA A 44 -5.69 -4.75 -14.22
CA ALA A 44 -6.16 -5.62 -13.14
C ALA A 44 -6.19 -7.09 -13.58
N VAL A 45 -6.79 -7.39 -14.74
CA VAL A 45 -6.78 -8.75 -15.33
C VAL A 45 -5.35 -9.25 -15.55
N GLN A 46 -4.44 -8.38 -15.97
CA GLN A 46 -3.03 -8.74 -16.10
C GLN A 46 -2.41 -9.15 -14.75
N THR A 47 -2.73 -8.42 -13.68
CA THR A 47 -2.24 -8.78 -12.33
C THR A 47 -2.79 -10.14 -11.87
N GLU A 48 -4.09 -10.41 -12.09
CA GLU A 48 -4.69 -11.72 -11.78
C GLU A 48 -3.99 -12.86 -12.52
N LYS A 49 -3.73 -12.70 -13.83
CA LYS A 49 -3.02 -13.69 -14.64
C LYS A 49 -1.60 -13.94 -14.15
N LEU A 50 -0.87 -12.89 -13.79
CA LEU A 50 0.50 -13.01 -13.29
C LEU A 50 0.53 -13.75 -11.94
N VAL A 51 -0.37 -13.42 -11.01
CA VAL A 51 -0.50 -14.09 -9.71
C VAL A 51 -0.86 -15.57 -9.91
N ALA A 52 -1.80 -15.88 -10.81
CA ALA A 52 -2.18 -17.26 -11.13
C ALA A 52 -1.01 -18.04 -11.74
N ALA A 53 -0.24 -17.45 -12.64
CA ALA A 53 0.95 -18.07 -13.22
C ALA A 53 2.06 -18.37 -12.18
N ALA A 54 2.11 -17.59 -11.09
CA ALA A 54 2.99 -17.83 -9.95
C ALA A 54 2.41 -18.80 -8.90
N GLY A 55 1.27 -19.44 -9.19
CA GLY A 55 0.64 -20.43 -8.30
C GLY A 55 -0.25 -19.86 -7.20
N GLY A 56 -0.53 -18.55 -7.20
CA GLY A 56 -1.42 -17.88 -6.27
C GLY A 56 -2.85 -17.72 -6.80
N CYS A 57 -3.71 -17.11 -5.97
CA CYS A 57 -5.07 -16.71 -6.33
C CYS A 57 -5.25 -15.22 -6.10
N ALA A 58 -5.76 -14.48 -7.10
CA ALA A 58 -6.04 -13.05 -6.95
C ALA A 58 -7.40 -12.69 -7.57
N THR A 59 -8.11 -11.77 -6.91
CA THR A 59 -9.38 -11.22 -7.35
C THR A 59 -9.31 -9.69 -7.34
N GLY A 60 -9.41 -9.08 -8.52
CA GLY A 60 -9.44 -7.63 -8.68
C GLY A 60 -10.87 -7.09 -8.61
N GLN A 61 -11.06 -5.95 -7.95
CA GLN A 61 -12.34 -5.26 -7.90
C GLN A 61 -12.16 -3.77 -8.14
N ARG A 62 -13.03 -3.18 -8.96
CA ARG A 62 -13.08 -1.73 -9.12
C ARG A 62 -13.68 -1.11 -7.87
N VAL A 63 -12.92 -0.29 -7.15
CA VAL A 63 -13.32 0.36 -5.90
C VAL A 63 -12.65 1.72 -5.79
N ASN A 64 -13.42 2.74 -5.48
CA ASN A 64 -12.89 4.03 -5.06
C ASN A 64 -12.61 4.00 -3.55
N VAL A 65 -11.36 4.05 -3.14
CA VAL A 65 -10.96 4.01 -1.71
C VAL A 65 -11.42 5.24 -0.94
N ALA A 66 -11.70 6.37 -1.60
CA ALA A 66 -12.29 7.55 -0.98
C ALA A 66 -13.77 7.34 -0.57
N SER A 67 -14.44 6.31 -1.09
CA SER A 67 -15.81 5.93 -0.74
C SER A 67 -15.83 4.89 0.38
N GLU A 68 -16.22 5.28 1.59
CA GLU A 68 -16.35 4.36 2.73
C GLU A 68 -17.30 3.18 2.41
N LYS A 69 -18.37 3.44 1.66
CA LYS A 69 -19.33 2.42 1.24
C LYS A 69 -18.68 1.37 0.36
N GLU A 70 -17.99 1.80 -0.70
CA GLU A 70 -17.32 0.86 -1.62
C GLU A 70 -16.22 0.07 -0.94
N VAL A 71 -15.43 0.69 -0.05
CA VAL A 71 -14.42 -0.02 0.76
C VAL A 71 -15.07 -1.05 1.67
N SER A 72 -16.19 -0.71 2.32
CA SER A 72 -16.90 -1.65 3.19
C SER A 72 -17.45 -2.85 2.41
N GLU A 73 -17.95 -2.63 1.19
CA GLU A 73 -18.42 -3.70 0.29
C GLU A 73 -17.27 -4.59 -0.19
N PHE A 74 -16.12 -4.00 -0.53
CA PHE A 74 -14.91 -4.72 -0.91
C PHE A 74 -14.40 -5.64 0.20
N VAL A 75 -14.28 -5.10 1.42
CA VAL A 75 -13.85 -5.87 2.60
C VAL A 75 -14.86 -6.97 2.92
N ARG A 76 -16.18 -6.68 2.85
CA ARG A 76 -17.23 -7.66 3.08
C ARG A 76 -17.14 -8.80 2.10
N ARG A 77 -16.96 -8.54 0.79
CA ARG A 77 -16.80 -9.59 -0.21
C ARG A 77 -15.66 -10.54 0.11
N ALA A 78 -14.49 -10.01 0.48
CA ALA A 78 -13.34 -10.84 0.85
C ALA A 78 -13.67 -11.74 2.06
N ILE A 79 -14.39 -11.20 3.07
CA ILE A 79 -14.83 -11.95 4.24
C ILE A 79 -15.88 -13.01 3.90
N ASP A 80 -16.87 -12.68 3.07
CA ASP A 80 -17.92 -13.62 2.68
C ASP A 80 -17.35 -14.85 1.94
N GLU A 81 -16.26 -14.65 1.18
CA GLU A 81 -15.61 -15.72 0.42
C GLU A 81 -14.56 -16.50 1.25
N THR A 82 -13.90 -15.89 2.25
CA THR A 82 -12.76 -16.52 2.93
C THR A 82 -12.90 -16.65 4.45
N GLY A 83 -13.84 -15.93 5.05
CA GLY A 83 -14.09 -15.94 6.49
C GLY A 83 -13.05 -15.16 7.33
N ARG A 84 -11.98 -14.62 6.72
CA ARG A 84 -10.88 -13.99 7.45
C ARG A 84 -10.18 -12.87 6.65
N ILE A 85 -9.46 -12.00 7.35
CA ILE A 85 -8.51 -11.04 6.76
C ILE A 85 -7.22 -11.08 7.59
N ASP A 86 -6.11 -11.46 6.97
CA ASP A 86 -4.83 -11.59 7.66
C ASP A 86 -3.91 -10.40 7.43
N VAL A 87 -3.94 -9.85 6.22
CA VAL A 87 -3.08 -8.74 5.83
C VAL A 87 -3.91 -7.68 5.12
N LEU A 88 -3.68 -6.41 5.50
CA LEU A 88 -4.13 -5.25 4.75
C LEU A 88 -2.90 -4.43 4.32
N VAL A 89 -2.78 -4.18 3.01
CA VAL A 89 -1.77 -3.28 2.46
C VAL A 89 -2.45 -2.07 1.84
N ASN A 90 -2.30 -0.91 2.47
CA ASN A 90 -2.76 0.37 1.97
C ASN A 90 -1.70 0.97 1.05
N ASN A 91 -1.81 0.70 -0.25
CA ASN A 91 -0.88 1.17 -1.27
C ASN A 91 -1.52 2.17 -2.26
N ALA A 92 -2.84 2.20 -2.41
CA ALA A 92 -3.50 3.14 -3.31
C ALA A 92 -3.08 4.58 -3.04
N GLY A 93 -2.74 5.31 -4.10
CA GLY A 93 -2.34 6.71 -3.99
C GLY A 93 -2.16 7.35 -5.34
N ILE A 94 -2.33 8.68 -5.35
CA ILE A 94 -2.14 9.56 -6.50
C ILE A 94 -1.25 10.73 -6.13
N THR A 95 -0.71 11.41 -7.14
CA THR A 95 -0.08 12.73 -7.03
C THR A 95 -0.85 13.77 -7.84
N ARG A 96 -0.84 15.02 -7.40
CA ARG A 96 -1.31 16.20 -8.11
C ARG A 96 -0.32 17.32 -7.81
N ASP A 97 0.82 17.26 -8.50
CA ASP A 97 1.96 18.13 -8.20
C ASP A 97 1.70 19.56 -8.68
N GLY A 98 2.06 20.52 -7.87
CA GLY A 98 1.94 21.96 -8.15
C GLY A 98 2.55 22.79 -7.04
N LEU A 99 3.11 23.96 -7.40
CA LEU A 99 3.61 24.91 -6.39
C LEU A 99 2.44 25.37 -5.50
N ILE A 100 2.71 25.53 -4.19
CA ILE A 100 1.66 25.85 -3.20
C ILE A 100 0.80 27.04 -3.58
N VAL A 101 1.40 28.09 -4.17
CA VAL A 101 0.69 29.30 -4.60
C VAL A 101 -0.24 29.09 -5.81
N ARG A 102 -0.14 27.94 -6.50
CA ARG A 102 -0.92 27.59 -7.69
C ARG A 102 -1.72 26.30 -7.50
N MET A 103 -1.55 25.63 -6.36
CA MET A 103 -2.25 24.39 -6.07
C MET A 103 -3.76 24.66 -5.92
N LYS A 104 -4.57 23.91 -6.65
CA LYS A 104 -6.03 24.00 -6.55
C LYS A 104 -6.51 23.21 -5.33
N GLU A 105 -7.55 23.70 -4.68
CA GLU A 105 -8.20 23.00 -3.56
C GLU A 105 -8.65 21.57 -3.96
N ALA A 106 -9.21 21.41 -5.17
CA ALA A 106 -9.59 20.10 -5.68
C ALA A 106 -8.40 19.13 -5.81
N ASP A 107 -7.21 19.60 -6.21
CA ASP A 107 -6.01 18.77 -6.29
C ASP A 107 -5.49 18.39 -4.89
N TRP A 108 -5.69 19.25 -3.91
CA TRP A 108 -5.40 18.97 -2.51
C TRP A 108 -6.37 17.92 -1.96
N ASP A 109 -7.66 18.11 -2.13
CA ASP A 109 -8.71 17.23 -1.63
C ASP A 109 -8.62 15.84 -2.26
N ASP A 110 -8.45 15.75 -3.58
CA ASP A 110 -8.27 14.46 -4.28
C ASP A 110 -7.14 13.63 -3.68
N VAL A 111 -5.99 14.27 -3.41
CA VAL A 111 -4.81 13.57 -2.87
C VAL A 111 -5.04 13.15 -1.42
N LEU A 112 -5.61 14.00 -0.59
CA LEU A 112 -5.92 13.65 0.81
C LEU A 112 -6.99 12.58 0.91
N ASP A 113 -8.04 12.67 0.10
CA ASP A 113 -9.15 11.72 0.11
C ASP A 113 -8.70 10.32 -0.34
N ILE A 114 -7.88 10.23 -1.38
CA ILE A 114 -7.42 8.92 -1.87
C ILE A 114 -6.30 8.37 -0.98
N ASN A 115 -5.24 9.16 -0.74
CA ASN A 115 -4.04 8.64 -0.10
C ASN A 115 -4.19 8.41 1.40
N LEU A 116 -4.86 9.33 2.12
CA LEU A 116 -4.94 9.30 3.58
C LEU A 116 -6.31 8.80 4.06
N LYS A 117 -7.40 9.41 3.60
CA LYS A 117 -8.75 9.02 4.01
C LYS A 117 -9.11 7.63 3.48
N GLY A 118 -8.67 7.26 2.25
CA GLY A 118 -8.82 5.92 1.72
C GLY A 118 -8.16 4.86 2.59
N ALA A 119 -6.92 5.11 3.05
CA ALA A 119 -6.25 4.22 3.98
C ALA A 119 -7.00 4.11 5.33
N PHE A 120 -7.51 5.23 5.85
CA PHE A 120 -8.36 5.24 7.05
C PHE A 120 -9.61 4.37 6.87
N HIS A 121 -10.32 4.46 5.74
CA HIS A 121 -11.51 3.65 5.47
C HIS A 121 -11.17 2.15 5.46
N CYS A 122 -10.08 1.77 4.78
CA CYS A 122 -9.63 0.38 4.71
C CYS A 122 -9.22 -0.16 6.09
N ILE A 123 -8.45 0.62 6.86
CA ILE A 123 -8.06 0.27 8.22
C ILE A 123 -9.31 0.08 9.09
N LYS A 124 -10.25 1.03 9.08
CA LYS A 124 -11.49 0.99 9.86
C LYS A 124 -12.32 -0.27 9.53
N ALA A 125 -12.43 -0.63 8.26
CA ALA A 125 -13.21 -1.80 7.82
C ALA A 125 -12.51 -3.12 8.23
N ALA A 126 -11.21 -3.27 7.92
CA ALA A 126 -10.45 -4.49 8.19
C ALA A 126 -10.23 -4.71 9.70
N SER A 127 -9.97 -3.65 10.47
CA SER A 127 -9.73 -3.76 11.92
C SER A 127 -10.90 -4.36 12.68
N LYS A 128 -12.16 -4.11 12.26
CA LYS A 128 -13.35 -4.73 12.89
C LYS A 128 -13.30 -6.25 12.84
N ILE A 129 -12.72 -6.80 11.78
CA ILE A 129 -12.58 -8.24 11.58
C ILE A 129 -11.34 -8.75 12.33
N MET A 130 -10.18 -8.11 12.14
CA MET A 130 -8.92 -8.49 12.76
C MET A 130 -9.01 -8.49 14.29
N ILE A 131 -9.74 -7.52 14.90
CA ILE A 131 -9.98 -7.46 16.35
C ILE A 131 -10.71 -8.72 16.86
N LYS A 132 -11.72 -9.22 16.10
CA LYS A 132 -12.45 -10.45 16.45
C LYS A 132 -11.56 -11.69 16.27
N GLN A 133 -10.72 -11.69 15.25
CA GLN A 133 -9.75 -12.76 14.97
C GLN A 133 -8.60 -12.80 15.98
N ARG A 134 -8.31 -11.68 16.66
CA ARG A 134 -7.11 -11.47 17.46
C ARG A 134 -5.83 -11.77 16.67
N CYS A 135 -5.82 -11.38 15.42
CA CYS A 135 -4.70 -11.54 14.50
C CYS A 135 -4.87 -10.59 13.32
N GLY A 136 -3.78 -9.97 12.88
CA GLY A 136 -3.77 -9.11 11.70
C GLY A 136 -2.44 -8.41 11.48
N ARG A 137 -2.17 -8.05 10.23
CA ARG A 137 -0.99 -7.27 9.81
C ARG A 137 -1.47 -6.15 8.91
N ILE A 138 -1.23 -4.90 9.29
CA ILE A 138 -1.58 -3.72 8.49
C ILE A 138 -0.28 -3.04 8.07
N ILE A 139 -0.08 -2.89 6.76
CA ILE A 139 1.09 -2.24 6.19
C ILE A 139 0.64 -1.06 5.34
N ASN A 140 1.07 0.13 5.70
CA ASN A 140 0.76 1.36 4.97
C ASN A 140 1.93 1.76 4.08
N VAL A 141 1.68 2.03 2.81
CA VAL A 141 2.72 2.54 1.89
C VAL A 141 2.74 4.07 1.96
N SER A 142 3.75 4.59 2.67
CA SER A 142 4.04 6.02 2.76
C SER A 142 4.98 6.45 1.60
N SER A 143 5.93 7.31 1.88
CA SER A 143 7.03 7.74 0.99
C SER A 143 8.11 8.41 1.83
N VAL A 144 9.34 8.42 1.36
CA VAL A 144 10.42 9.23 1.97
C VAL A 144 10.07 10.71 2.02
N VAL A 145 9.34 11.22 1.02
CA VAL A 145 8.93 12.64 1.00
C VAL A 145 7.93 12.98 2.11
N GLY A 146 7.22 12.00 2.68
CA GLY A 146 6.39 12.20 3.86
C GLY A 146 7.19 12.59 5.11
N ALA A 147 8.48 12.28 5.14
CA ALA A 147 9.40 12.65 6.21
C ALA A 147 10.30 13.84 5.82
N SER A 148 10.80 13.88 4.57
CA SER A 148 11.75 14.91 4.11
C SER A 148 11.08 16.18 3.54
N GLY A 149 9.85 16.09 3.06
CA GLY A 149 9.23 17.10 2.21
C GLY A 149 9.74 17.03 0.76
N ASN A 150 9.01 17.66 -0.16
CA ASN A 150 9.43 17.85 -1.55
C ASN A 150 8.74 19.07 -2.16
N PRO A 151 9.49 20.01 -2.78
CA PRO A 151 8.87 21.17 -3.45
C PRO A 151 7.85 20.74 -4.52
N GLY A 152 6.70 21.41 -4.56
CA GLY A 152 5.63 21.13 -5.52
C GLY A 152 4.72 19.95 -5.14
N GLN A 153 4.92 19.32 -3.99
CA GLN A 153 4.14 18.15 -3.53
C GLN A 153 3.49 18.36 -2.16
N ALA A 154 3.08 19.57 -1.83
CA ALA A 154 2.54 19.87 -0.49
C ALA A 154 1.39 18.94 -0.08
N ASN A 155 0.42 18.68 -0.98
CA ASN A 155 -0.69 17.74 -0.77
C ASN A 155 -0.21 16.29 -0.59
N TYR A 156 0.67 15.81 -1.47
CA TYR A 156 1.21 14.45 -1.40
C TYR A 156 2.04 14.24 -0.14
N VAL A 157 2.94 15.17 0.18
CA VAL A 157 3.75 15.17 1.41
C VAL A 157 2.84 15.13 2.65
N ALA A 158 1.85 16.02 2.72
CA ALA A 158 0.88 16.04 3.82
C ALA A 158 0.16 14.69 3.97
N SER A 159 -0.30 14.09 2.85
CA SER A 159 -0.96 12.80 2.88
C SER A 159 -0.04 11.68 3.39
N LYS A 160 1.22 11.64 2.92
CA LYS A 160 2.19 10.60 3.31
C LYS A 160 2.73 10.79 4.74
N ALA A 161 2.87 12.02 5.20
CA ALA A 161 3.13 12.33 6.62
C ALA A 161 1.94 11.92 7.50
N GLY A 162 0.71 12.19 7.06
CA GLY A 162 -0.52 11.74 7.73
C GLY A 162 -0.59 10.21 7.88
N ILE A 163 -0.18 9.46 6.87
CA ILE A 163 -0.07 7.98 6.93
C ILE A 163 0.91 7.54 8.04
N ILE A 164 2.03 8.22 8.20
CA ILE A 164 2.99 7.92 9.28
C ILE A 164 2.33 8.14 10.66
N GLY A 165 1.63 9.25 10.84
CA GLY A 165 0.89 9.52 12.08
C GLY A 165 -0.21 8.50 12.35
N LEU A 166 -1.02 8.21 11.32
CA LEU A 166 -2.10 7.21 11.38
C LEU A 166 -1.56 5.83 11.75
N THR A 167 -0.43 5.40 11.15
CA THR A 167 0.25 4.14 11.45
C THR A 167 0.56 4.02 12.94
N LYS A 168 1.15 5.05 13.53
CA LYS A 168 1.55 5.06 14.94
C LYS A 168 0.36 5.06 15.90
N ALA A 169 -0.70 5.81 15.59
CA ALA A 169 -1.90 5.86 16.39
C ALA A 169 -2.61 4.50 16.39
N VAL A 170 -2.88 3.94 15.21
CA VAL A 170 -3.60 2.67 15.07
C VAL A 170 -2.78 1.49 15.62
N ALA A 171 -1.45 1.54 15.51
CA ALA A 171 -0.57 0.53 16.13
C ALA A 171 -0.79 0.44 17.64
N LYS A 172 -0.88 1.56 18.33
CA LYS A 172 -1.15 1.60 19.79
C LYS A 172 -2.54 1.09 20.14
N GLU A 173 -3.55 1.41 19.33
CA GLU A 173 -4.94 0.97 19.57
C GLU A 173 -5.11 -0.54 19.39
N LEU A 174 -4.42 -1.14 18.41
CA LEU A 174 -4.66 -2.51 18.02
C LEU A 174 -3.66 -3.53 18.62
N ALA A 175 -2.57 -3.08 19.22
CA ALA A 175 -1.53 -3.96 19.77
C ALA A 175 -2.06 -5.00 20.77
N SER A 176 -3.02 -4.63 21.64
CA SER A 176 -3.62 -5.55 22.61
C SER A 176 -4.47 -6.68 21.97
N ARG A 177 -4.63 -6.65 20.66
CA ARG A 177 -5.36 -7.64 19.86
C ARG A 177 -4.45 -8.46 18.93
N ASP A 178 -3.14 -8.45 19.16
CA ASP A 178 -2.13 -9.13 18.34
C ASP A 178 -2.12 -8.67 16.88
N ILE A 179 -2.48 -7.39 16.64
CA ILE A 179 -2.47 -6.76 15.34
C ILE A 179 -1.29 -5.78 15.28
N THR A 180 -0.39 -5.98 14.31
CA THR A 180 0.69 -5.02 14.05
C THR A 180 0.31 -4.05 12.94
N VAL A 181 0.74 -2.81 13.08
CA VAL A 181 0.50 -1.75 12.08
C VAL A 181 1.82 -1.03 11.83
N ASN A 182 2.33 -1.14 10.60
CA ASN A 182 3.61 -0.55 10.21
C ASN A 182 3.48 0.22 8.88
N ALA A 183 4.48 0.99 8.54
CA ALA A 183 4.58 1.65 7.26
C ALA A 183 5.88 1.27 6.54
N VAL A 184 5.81 1.19 5.21
CA VAL A 184 6.96 1.19 4.32
C VAL A 184 7.00 2.55 3.63
N ALA A 185 8.17 3.19 3.59
CA ALA A 185 8.38 4.47 2.94
C ALA A 185 9.36 4.30 1.75
N PRO A 186 8.82 4.08 0.53
CA PRO A 186 9.65 3.98 -0.67
C PRO A 186 10.39 5.27 -0.97
N GLY A 187 11.62 5.14 -1.51
CA GLY A 187 12.33 6.22 -2.20
C GLY A 187 11.89 6.35 -3.65
N PHE A 188 12.85 6.59 -4.56
CA PHE A 188 12.62 6.65 -6.00
C PHE A 188 12.57 5.23 -6.58
N ILE A 189 11.37 4.79 -7.01
CA ILE A 189 11.11 3.42 -7.48
C ILE A 189 10.73 3.44 -8.97
N GLU A 190 11.28 2.51 -9.75
CA GLU A 190 10.91 2.31 -11.16
C GLU A 190 9.48 1.79 -11.27
N THR A 191 8.60 2.65 -11.79
CA THR A 191 7.18 2.36 -12.03
C THR A 191 6.73 3.15 -13.25
N ASP A 192 5.53 2.86 -13.78
CA ASP A 192 4.94 3.65 -14.88
C ASP A 192 4.88 5.15 -14.56
N MET A 193 4.67 5.49 -13.29
CA MET A 193 4.63 6.89 -12.82
C MET A 193 5.99 7.59 -12.96
N THR A 194 7.09 6.90 -12.68
CA THR A 194 8.45 7.46 -12.75
C THR A 194 9.08 7.31 -14.13
N ALA A 195 8.59 6.37 -14.94
CA ALA A 195 9.04 6.17 -16.32
C ALA A 195 8.71 7.37 -17.23
N SER A 196 7.66 8.13 -16.91
CA SER A 196 7.26 9.33 -17.66
C SER A 196 8.14 10.56 -17.38
N LEU A 197 9.06 10.50 -16.43
CA LEU A 197 9.95 11.61 -16.10
C LEU A 197 11.01 11.82 -17.18
N PRO A 198 11.34 13.09 -17.52
CA PRO A 198 12.47 13.39 -18.42
C PRO A 198 13.79 12.80 -17.87
N ASN A 199 14.65 12.31 -18.78
CA ASN A 199 15.91 11.66 -18.39
C ASN A 199 16.76 12.50 -17.42
N LYS A 200 16.88 13.80 -17.65
CA LYS A 200 17.60 14.72 -16.76
C LYS A 200 17.03 14.75 -15.33
N ALA A 201 15.70 14.70 -15.20
CA ALA A 201 15.06 14.64 -13.87
C ALA A 201 15.30 13.29 -13.19
N ARG A 202 15.24 12.20 -13.95
CA ARG A 202 15.54 10.85 -13.47
C ARG A 202 17.01 10.74 -12.99
N GLU A 203 17.97 11.24 -13.77
CA GLU A 203 19.39 11.26 -13.41
C GLU A 203 19.62 12.07 -12.13
N ALA A 204 18.99 13.25 -12.00
CA ALA A 204 19.08 14.07 -10.80
C ALA A 204 18.49 13.38 -9.55
N MET A 205 17.43 12.58 -9.70
CA MET A 205 16.87 11.77 -8.61
C MET A 205 17.82 10.63 -8.23
N VAL A 206 18.36 9.90 -9.21
CA VAL A 206 19.30 8.80 -8.97
C VAL A 206 20.59 9.29 -8.29
N ALA A 207 21.08 10.48 -8.66
CA ALA A 207 22.25 11.09 -8.03
C ALA A 207 22.09 11.37 -6.52
N GLN A 208 20.85 11.44 -6.02
CA GLN A 208 20.56 11.61 -4.59
C GLN A 208 20.50 10.27 -3.83
N ILE A 209 20.60 9.13 -4.52
CA ILE A 209 20.48 7.81 -3.92
C ILE A 209 21.89 7.25 -3.68
N PRO A 210 22.32 7.02 -2.43
CA PRO A 210 23.63 6.44 -2.13
C PRO A 210 23.93 5.11 -2.83
N LEU A 211 22.91 4.24 -3.02
CA LEU A 211 23.05 3.01 -3.78
C LEU A 211 23.17 3.21 -5.31
N GLY A 212 23.10 4.45 -5.81
CA GLY A 212 23.35 4.83 -7.20
C GLY A 212 22.33 4.32 -8.23
N ARG A 213 21.16 3.85 -7.80
CA ARG A 213 20.10 3.37 -8.69
C ARG A 213 18.71 3.59 -8.11
N ALA A 214 17.71 3.61 -8.97
CA ALA A 214 16.33 3.50 -8.53
C ALA A 214 16.07 2.13 -7.90
N GLY A 215 15.11 2.08 -6.97
CA GLY A 215 14.60 0.82 -6.45
C GLY A 215 13.56 0.20 -7.37
N THR A 216 13.21 -1.07 -7.11
CA THR A 216 12.20 -1.82 -7.85
C THR A 216 10.93 -2.02 -7.01
N ALA A 217 9.80 -2.27 -7.66
CA ALA A 217 8.56 -2.65 -6.97
C ALA A 217 8.75 -3.91 -6.11
N GLN A 218 9.60 -4.86 -6.54
CA GLN A 218 9.90 -6.08 -5.82
C GLN A 218 10.66 -5.81 -4.50
N GLU A 219 11.58 -4.84 -4.47
CA GLU A 219 12.30 -4.48 -3.24
C GLU A 219 11.35 -3.89 -2.19
N ILE A 220 10.36 -3.09 -2.62
CA ILE A 220 9.30 -2.61 -1.73
C ILE A 220 8.41 -3.76 -1.25
N ALA A 221 8.01 -4.64 -2.16
CA ALA A 221 7.17 -5.79 -1.85
C ALA A 221 7.83 -6.74 -0.86
N SER A 222 9.15 -6.94 -0.93
CA SER A 222 9.91 -7.76 0.03
C SER A 222 9.82 -7.22 1.45
N ALA A 223 9.92 -5.90 1.64
CA ALA A 223 9.74 -5.27 2.95
C ALA A 223 8.30 -5.41 3.46
N VAL A 224 7.31 -5.30 2.56
CA VAL A 224 5.89 -5.50 2.90
C VAL A 224 5.64 -6.95 3.35
N VAL A 225 6.15 -7.94 2.62
CA VAL A 225 5.99 -9.37 2.96
C VAL A 225 6.67 -9.69 4.30
N PHE A 226 7.87 -9.14 4.55
CA PHE A 226 8.54 -9.28 5.84
C PHE A 226 7.67 -8.73 6.98
N LEU A 227 7.16 -7.51 6.87
CA LEU A 227 6.31 -6.91 7.89
C LEU A 227 4.97 -7.66 8.08
N ALA A 228 4.51 -8.36 7.06
CA ALA A 228 3.31 -9.18 7.09
C ALA A 228 3.57 -10.62 7.63
N SER A 229 4.81 -10.98 7.90
CA SER A 229 5.21 -12.31 8.39
C SER A 229 5.24 -12.39 9.93
N ASP A 230 5.34 -13.61 10.46
CA ASP A 230 5.51 -13.86 11.89
C ASP A 230 6.90 -13.44 12.40
N GLN A 231 7.90 -13.33 11.50
CA GLN A 231 9.22 -12.81 11.84
C GLN A 231 9.18 -11.34 12.29
N ALA A 232 8.14 -10.57 11.89
CA ALA A 232 7.92 -9.20 12.29
C ALA A 232 6.87 -9.05 13.42
N ALA A 233 6.52 -10.13 14.12
CA ALA A 233 5.43 -10.11 15.12
C ALA A 233 5.65 -9.12 16.28
N TYR A 234 6.90 -8.74 16.57
CA TYR A 234 7.24 -7.75 17.62
C TYR A 234 7.53 -6.35 17.04
N ILE A 235 7.24 -6.13 15.75
CA ILE A 235 7.42 -4.83 15.07
C ILE A 235 6.05 -4.20 14.87
N THR A 236 5.78 -3.06 15.55
CA THR A 236 4.56 -2.28 15.35
C THR A 236 4.82 -0.78 15.53
N GLY A 237 4.08 0.06 14.82
CA GLY A 237 4.22 1.51 14.83
C GLY A 237 5.47 2.04 14.11
N GLN A 238 6.19 1.19 13.37
CA GLN A 238 7.45 1.54 12.71
C GLN A 238 7.25 2.02 11.28
N VAL A 239 8.21 2.82 10.80
CA VAL A 239 8.30 3.25 9.39
C VAL A 239 9.64 2.74 8.86
N ILE A 240 9.59 1.81 7.92
CA ILE A 240 10.79 1.26 7.26
C ILE A 240 11.01 2.01 5.95
N HIS A 241 12.11 2.76 5.86
CA HIS A 241 12.52 3.44 4.64
C HIS A 241 13.22 2.44 3.70
N VAL A 242 12.64 2.25 2.51
CA VAL A 242 13.21 1.41 1.44
C VAL A 242 13.59 2.33 0.29
N SER A 243 14.72 2.98 0.42
CA SER A 243 15.08 4.16 -0.37
C SER A 243 16.48 4.14 -0.97
N GLY A 244 17.26 3.07 -0.76
CA GLY A 244 18.65 3.02 -1.17
C GLY A 244 19.55 4.08 -0.47
N GLY A 245 19.12 4.56 0.71
CA GLY A 245 19.80 5.60 1.48
C GLY A 245 19.39 7.03 1.10
N MET A 246 18.44 7.23 0.19
CA MET A 246 17.94 8.56 -0.20
C MET A 246 17.40 9.35 1.01
N TYR A 247 16.91 8.64 2.02
CA TYR A 247 16.51 9.17 3.31
C TYR A 247 17.02 8.25 4.42
N MET A 248 17.72 8.84 5.39
CA MET A 248 18.28 8.18 6.59
C MET A 248 17.99 9.03 7.83
#